data_e0a958ed7234ed2d5273d00c3741a69f
#
_entry.id   e0a958ed7234ed2d5273d00c3741a69f
#
_cell.length_a   1.000
_cell.length_b   1.000
_cell.length_c   1.000
_cell.angle_alpha   90.00
_cell.angle_beta   90.00
_cell.angle_gamma   90.00
#
_symmetry.space_group_name_H-M   'P 1'
#
loop_
_entity.id
_entity.type
_entity.pdbx_description
1 polymer ?
#
loop_
_entity_poly.entity_id
_entity_poly.type
_entity_poly.pdbx_seq_one_letter_code
_entity_poly.pdbx_strand_id
1 'polypeptide(L)'
;MNNKSLKYRFTLETYDPKVRKHICPACKKRTFVRYVDMETGDYVSTDVGRCDREEKCGYHKKPRDYFEENGGGPKKDYFFPKTELKKASDDHFSVVSAQLAKDTMTAYERNNLIAFIKSRWGKDAVQKIISSYQIGTCRFWPGATIFWQQDSDGRFRTGKIMLYNRENGHRVKDPVSKIMWVHKLSLFRDFNLKQCLFGEHLVKDKDYPIAIVESEKTAIIASLFFPDAIWLATGGLNNLQSEKTRCLSGREVILFPDLGAETKWIMQADSIPHLKNAKVSTWLMEHSTQKDKDDGLDIGDWLIKLPAIRSFRVRDFL
;
A
#
# COMPACT_ATOMS: atom_id res chain seq x y z
N MET A 1 -14.02 13.15 -5.97
CA MET A 1 -14.67 12.05 -6.74
C MET A 1 -15.05 10.95 -5.77
N ASN A 2 -16.30 10.54 -5.79
CA ASN A 2 -16.98 9.78 -4.76
C ASN A 2 -16.29 8.46 -4.39
N ASN A 3 -15.86 8.40 -3.15
CA ASN A 3 -15.38 7.19 -2.48
C ASN A 3 -16.62 6.32 -2.15
N LYS A 4 -17.13 5.56 -3.14
CA LYS A 4 -18.10 4.50 -2.86
C LYS A 4 -17.34 3.42 -2.09
N SER A 5 -17.58 3.34 -0.78
CA SER A 5 -17.13 2.26 0.09
C SER A 5 -17.41 0.92 -0.59
N LEU A 6 -16.41 0.05 -0.66
CA LEU A 6 -16.54 -1.34 -1.10
C LEU A 6 -17.53 -2.07 -0.18
N LYS A 7 -18.82 -2.00 -0.52
CA LYS A 7 -19.92 -2.60 0.21
C LYS A 7 -20.07 -4.09 -0.11
N TYR A 8 -19.37 -4.57 -1.16
CA TYR A 8 -19.56 -5.91 -1.70
C TYR A 8 -18.21 -6.57 -2.00
N ARG A 9 -18.07 -7.87 -1.67
CA ARG A 9 -16.91 -8.71 -1.99
C ARG A 9 -16.67 -8.80 -3.51
N PHE A 10 -17.74 -8.93 -4.28
CA PHE A 10 -17.67 -9.02 -5.72
C PHE A 10 -18.11 -7.70 -6.35
N THR A 11 -17.23 -7.09 -7.14
CA THR A 11 -17.49 -5.84 -7.85
C THR A 11 -17.17 -5.98 -9.33
N LEU A 12 -17.84 -5.23 -10.19
CA LEU A 12 -17.41 -5.13 -11.58
C LEU A 12 -16.04 -4.44 -11.63
N GLU A 13 -15.15 -4.93 -12.50
CA GLU A 13 -13.84 -4.31 -12.74
C GLU A 13 -13.98 -2.83 -13.09
N THR A 14 -13.01 -2.03 -12.65
CA THR A 14 -13.01 -0.59 -12.93
C THR A 14 -12.61 -0.38 -14.39
N TYR A 15 -13.33 0.50 -15.09
CA TYR A 15 -12.98 0.85 -16.47
C TYR A 15 -11.61 1.53 -16.53
N ASP A 16 -10.70 0.94 -17.32
CA ASP A 16 -9.44 1.55 -17.74
C ASP A 16 -9.49 1.77 -19.27
N PRO A 17 -9.39 3.02 -19.75
CA PRO A 17 -9.41 3.33 -21.18
C PRO A 17 -8.28 2.64 -21.97
N LYS A 18 -7.19 2.25 -21.30
CA LYS A 18 -6.04 1.56 -21.92
C LYS A 18 -6.28 0.06 -22.08
N VAL A 19 -7.27 -0.51 -21.39
CA VAL A 19 -7.57 -1.95 -21.40
C VAL A 19 -8.81 -2.22 -22.24
N ARG A 20 -8.69 -3.12 -23.22
CA ARG A 20 -9.83 -3.53 -24.05
C ARG A 20 -10.80 -4.37 -23.22
N LYS A 21 -12.09 -4.02 -23.25
CA LYS A 21 -13.16 -4.80 -22.63
C LYS A 21 -13.18 -6.25 -23.13
N HIS A 22 -13.73 -7.13 -22.32
CA HIS A 22 -13.86 -8.55 -22.63
C HIS A 22 -14.95 -8.80 -23.69
N ILE A 23 -14.89 -9.98 -24.31
CA ILE A 23 -15.92 -10.45 -25.24
C ILE A 23 -17.13 -10.92 -24.45
N CYS A 24 -18.31 -10.38 -24.74
CA CYS A 24 -19.55 -10.79 -24.10
C CYS A 24 -19.91 -12.23 -24.52
N PRO A 25 -20.22 -13.12 -23.55
CA PRO A 25 -20.61 -14.51 -23.83
C PRO A 25 -21.86 -14.62 -24.73
N ALA A 26 -22.80 -13.68 -24.60
CA ALA A 26 -24.04 -13.69 -25.37
C ALA A 26 -23.92 -13.03 -26.74
N CYS A 27 -23.55 -11.73 -26.81
CA CYS A 27 -23.59 -11.00 -28.10
C CYS A 27 -22.23 -11.02 -28.84
N LYS A 28 -21.20 -11.68 -28.32
CA LYS A 28 -19.85 -11.82 -28.90
C LYS A 28 -19.12 -10.50 -29.20
N LYS A 29 -19.61 -9.37 -28.67
CA LYS A 29 -18.97 -8.05 -28.84
C LYS A 29 -18.07 -7.74 -27.66
N ARG A 30 -17.05 -6.88 -27.86
CA ARG A 30 -16.12 -6.40 -26.80
C ARG A 30 -16.77 -5.31 -25.96
N THR A 31 -17.76 -5.70 -25.16
CA THR A 31 -18.57 -4.83 -24.30
C THR A 31 -18.85 -5.46 -22.94
N PHE A 32 -18.03 -6.43 -22.53
CA PHE A 32 -18.27 -7.19 -21.33
C PHE A 32 -17.30 -6.77 -20.22
N VAL A 33 -17.86 -6.52 -19.03
CA VAL A 33 -17.17 -6.13 -17.80
C VAL A 33 -17.35 -7.27 -16.82
N ARG A 34 -16.26 -7.84 -16.31
CA ARG A 34 -16.29 -9.00 -15.43
C ARG A 34 -16.40 -8.61 -13.97
N TYR A 35 -16.96 -9.51 -13.17
CA TYR A 35 -16.86 -9.40 -11.72
C TYR A 35 -15.50 -9.86 -11.22
N VAL A 36 -14.93 -9.07 -10.32
CA VAL A 36 -13.70 -9.33 -9.59
C VAL A 36 -14.05 -9.65 -8.15
N ASP A 37 -13.47 -10.70 -7.62
CA ASP A 37 -13.46 -10.97 -6.19
C ASP A 37 -12.46 -10.01 -5.52
N MET A 38 -12.96 -9.05 -4.79
CA MET A 38 -12.13 -8.04 -4.12
C MET A 38 -11.24 -8.63 -3.02
N GLU A 39 -11.55 -9.86 -2.61
CA GLU A 39 -10.73 -10.60 -1.66
C GLU A 39 -9.50 -11.24 -2.32
N THR A 40 -9.65 -11.85 -3.49
CA THR A 40 -8.53 -12.50 -4.20
C THR A 40 -7.91 -11.59 -5.26
N GLY A 41 -8.70 -10.62 -5.77
CA GLY A 41 -8.38 -9.76 -6.89
C GLY A 41 -8.43 -10.50 -8.23
N ASP A 42 -8.96 -11.72 -8.28
CA ASP A 42 -9.13 -12.50 -9.49
C ASP A 42 -10.53 -12.33 -10.06
N TYR A 43 -10.69 -12.60 -11.33
CA TYR A 43 -12.03 -12.68 -11.91
C TYR A 43 -12.78 -13.89 -11.34
N VAL A 44 -14.08 -13.69 -11.02
CA VAL A 44 -14.92 -14.79 -10.51
C VAL A 44 -15.00 -15.92 -11.54
N SER A 45 -15.20 -15.57 -12.80
CA SER A 45 -15.15 -16.49 -13.95
C SER A 45 -15.10 -15.69 -15.25
N THR A 46 -14.83 -16.40 -16.35
CA THR A 46 -14.75 -15.77 -17.69
C THR A 46 -16.11 -15.29 -18.20
N ASP A 47 -17.20 -15.84 -17.67
CA ASP A 47 -18.60 -15.57 -18.06
C ASP A 47 -19.41 -14.79 -17.01
N VAL A 48 -18.81 -14.49 -15.84
CA VAL A 48 -19.47 -13.77 -14.74
C VAL A 48 -19.19 -12.29 -14.86
N GLY A 49 -20.22 -11.51 -15.20
CA GLY A 49 -20.07 -10.10 -15.50
C GLY A 49 -21.33 -9.50 -16.13
N ARG A 50 -21.21 -8.28 -16.63
CA ARG A 50 -22.27 -7.52 -17.26
C ARG A 50 -21.85 -7.00 -18.63
N CYS A 51 -22.73 -7.10 -19.60
CA CYS A 51 -22.56 -6.47 -20.89
C CYS A 51 -23.03 -5.00 -20.82
N ASP A 52 -22.20 -4.05 -21.31
CA ASP A 52 -22.57 -2.63 -21.33
C ASP A 52 -23.71 -2.30 -22.31
N ARG A 53 -24.05 -3.24 -23.15
CA ARG A 53 -25.20 -3.13 -24.07
C ARG A 53 -26.48 -3.60 -23.34
N GLU A 54 -26.82 -2.93 -22.24
CA GLU A 54 -27.89 -3.35 -21.34
C GLU A 54 -29.23 -3.55 -22.07
N GLU A 55 -29.64 -2.60 -22.92
CA GLU A 55 -30.90 -2.66 -23.64
C GLU A 55 -30.88 -3.65 -24.84
N LYS A 56 -29.73 -3.81 -25.53
CA LYS A 56 -29.63 -4.61 -26.75
C LYS A 56 -29.16 -6.04 -26.52
N CYS A 57 -28.49 -6.32 -25.42
CA CYS A 57 -27.95 -7.62 -25.09
C CYS A 57 -28.49 -8.15 -23.77
N GLY A 58 -28.50 -7.30 -22.73
CA GLY A 58 -29.02 -7.61 -21.39
C GLY A 58 -28.24 -8.69 -20.62
N TYR A 59 -27.14 -9.21 -21.15
CA TYR A 59 -26.40 -10.27 -20.47
C TYR A 59 -25.82 -9.76 -19.17
N HIS A 60 -26.24 -10.35 -18.06
CA HIS A 60 -25.73 -10.07 -16.71
C HIS A 60 -25.78 -11.34 -15.88
N LYS A 61 -24.64 -12.03 -15.75
CA LYS A 61 -24.49 -13.14 -14.82
C LYS A 61 -23.82 -12.63 -13.53
N LYS A 62 -24.52 -12.74 -12.42
CA LYS A 62 -24.01 -12.30 -11.12
C LYS A 62 -23.17 -13.38 -10.44
N PRO A 63 -22.23 -13.01 -9.55
CA PRO A 63 -21.45 -13.98 -8.77
C PRO A 63 -22.33 -14.97 -8.01
N ARG A 64 -23.47 -14.53 -7.46
CA ARG A 64 -24.41 -15.40 -6.75
C ARG A 64 -24.90 -16.53 -7.67
N ASP A 65 -25.33 -16.19 -8.87
CA ASP A 65 -25.90 -17.13 -9.82
C ASP A 65 -24.86 -18.19 -10.23
N TYR A 66 -23.61 -17.74 -10.44
CA TYR A 66 -22.46 -18.62 -10.74
C TYR A 66 -22.18 -19.62 -9.59
N PHE A 67 -22.16 -19.14 -8.34
CA PHE A 67 -21.87 -20.00 -7.19
C PHE A 67 -23.01 -20.97 -6.87
N GLU A 68 -24.25 -20.58 -7.14
CA GLU A 68 -25.42 -21.47 -7.03
C GLU A 68 -25.34 -22.61 -8.05
N GLU A 69 -24.90 -22.30 -9.30
CA GLU A 69 -24.72 -23.30 -10.37
C GLU A 69 -23.52 -24.25 -10.11
N ASN A 70 -22.45 -23.78 -9.43
CA ASN A 70 -21.18 -24.50 -9.29
C ASN A 70 -20.92 -25.04 -7.86
N GLY A 71 -21.95 -25.29 -7.09
CA GLY A 71 -21.84 -25.97 -5.80
C GLY A 71 -21.50 -25.10 -4.59
N GLY A 72 -21.81 -23.80 -4.68
CA GLY A 72 -21.70 -22.85 -3.57
C GLY A 72 -20.49 -21.95 -3.64
N GLY A 73 -20.64 -20.73 -3.08
CA GLY A 73 -19.61 -19.71 -3.05
C GLY A 73 -18.39 -20.11 -2.19
N PRO A 74 -17.30 -19.36 -2.31
CA PRO A 74 -16.10 -19.63 -1.56
C PRO A 74 -16.40 -19.70 -0.07
N LYS A 75 -15.95 -20.78 0.58
CA LYS A 75 -16.04 -20.91 2.03
C LYS A 75 -15.39 -19.69 2.67
N LYS A 76 -16.05 -19.10 3.67
CA LYS A 76 -15.50 -18.02 4.48
C LYS A 76 -14.39 -18.60 5.36
N ASP A 77 -13.22 -18.82 4.79
CA ASP A 77 -12.03 -19.08 5.56
C ASP A 77 -11.56 -17.77 6.16
N TYR A 78 -11.89 -17.57 7.42
CA TYR A 78 -11.40 -16.42 8.20
C TYR A 78 -9.89 -16.61 8.41
N PHE A 79 -9.09 -15.90 7.60
CA PHE A 79 -7.62 -15.88 7.71
C PHE A 79 -7.09 -15.22 8.99
N PHE A 80 -7.98 -14.56 9.72
CA PHE A 80 -7.66 -13.97 11.02
C PHE A 80 -8.57 -14.59 12.08
N PRO A 81 -8.05 -14.95 13.26
CA PRO A 81 -8.88 -15.41 14.35
C PRO A 81 -9.94 -14.33 14.66
N LYS A 82 -11.15 -14.77 15.02
CA LYS A 82 -12.20 -13.87 15.51
C LYS A 82 -11.70 -13.17 16.77
N THR A 83 -11.13 -12.00 16.63
CA THR A 83 -10.69 -11.17 17.74
C THR A 83 -11.70 -10.05 17.94
N GLU A 84 -12.20 -9.89 19.15
CA GLU A 84 -13.03 -8.75 19.50
C GLU A 84 -12.22 -7.45 19.34
N LEU A 85 -12.80 -6.48 18.64
CA LEU A 85 -12.25 -5.13 18.58
C LEU A 85 -12.31 -4.54 19.99
N LYS A 86 -11.17 -4.34 20.62
CA LYS A 86 -11.11 -3.52 21.82
C LYS A 86 -11.38 -2.07 21.40
N LYS A 87 -12.54 -1.53 21.76
CA LYS A 87 -12.77 -0.09 21.72
C LYS A 87 -11.75 0.54 22.69
N ALA A 88 -10.85 1.38 22.14
CA ALA A 88 -9.97 2.16 22.98
C ALA A 88 -10.83 3.17 23.75
N SER A 89 -10.65 3.25 25.07
CA SER A 89 -11.26 4.26 25.91
C SER A 89 -10.77 5.64 25.50
N ASP A 90 -11.66 6.61 25.39
CA ASP A 90 -11.49 8.05 25.22
C ASP A 90 -11.00 8.61 23.87
N ASP A 91 -10.33 7.88 23.02
CA ASP A 91 -10.03 8.28 21.65
C ASP A 91 -11.08 7.65 20.71
N HIS A 92 -11.84 8.45 20.01
CA HIS A 92 -12.93 8.02 19.11
C HIS A 92 -12.47 7.24 17.86
N PHE A 93 -11.39 6.45 17.91
CA PHE A 93 -10.90 5.65 16.80
C PHE A 93 -10.65 4.18 17.18
N SER A 94 -10.69 3.30 16.17
CA SER A 94 -10.44 1.87 16.34
C SER A 94 -8.96 1.53 16.17
N VAL A 95 -8.51 0.45 16.84
CA VAL A 95 -7.17 -0.11 16.71
C VAL A 95 -7.25 -1.59 16.37
N VAL A 96 -6.26 -2.07 15.63
CA VAL A 96 -6.08 -3.50 15.37
C VAL A 96 -5.36 -4.12 16.58
N SER A 97 -5.78 -5.32 16.97
CA SER A 97 -5.12 -6.07 18.04
C SER A 97 -3.62 -6.25 17.75
N ALA A 98 -2.77 -5.94 18.72
CA ALA A 98 -1.33 -6.14 18.58
C ALA A 98 -0.97 -7.60 18.34
N GLN A 99 -1.72 -8.55 18.92
CA GLN A 99 -1.51 -9.97 18.67
C GLN A 99 -1.79 -10.32 17.20
N LEU A 100 -2.90 -9.83 16.65
CA LEU A 100 -3.26 -10.03 15.24
C LEU A 100 -2.16 -9.50 14.29
N ALA A 101 -1.63 -8.31 14.58
CA ALA A 101 -0.55 -7.74 13.79
C ALA A 101 0.72 -8.61 13.88
N LYS A 102 1.12 -9.00 15.09
CA LYS A 102 2.31 -9.85 15.35
C LYS A 102 2.20 -11.23 14.71
N ASP A 103 1.01 -11.84 14.68
CA ASP A 103 0.78 -13.16 14.06
C ASP A 103 1.04 -13.15 12.55
N THR A 104 1.01 -11.98 11.92
CA THR A 104 1.37 -11.82 10.50
C THR A 104 2.87 -11.58 10.27
N MET A 105 3.64 -11.18 11.30
CA MET A 105 5.07 -10.85 11.21
C MET A 105 5.93 -12.12 11.20
N THR A 106 5.59 -13.01 10.30
CA THR A 106 6.21 -14.34 10.14
C THR A 106 6.16 -14.77 8.66
N ALA A 107 6.63 -15.97 8.35
CA ALA A 107 6.59 -16.58 7.02
C ALA A 107 7.16 -15.67 5.92
N TYR A 108 8.24 -14.97 6.23
CA TYR A 108 8.87 -14.01 5.32
C TYR A 108 9.44 -14.66 4.05
N GLU A 109 9.72 -15.94 4.07
CA GLU A 109 10.14 -16.74 2.90
C GLU A 109 9.06 -16.81 1.81
N ARG A 110 7.79 -16.60 2.19
CA ARG A 110 6.63 -16.54 1.29
C ARG A 110 6.29 -15.13 0.84
N ASN A 111 6.88 -14.09 1.47
CA ASN A 111 6.62 -12.69 1.14
C ASN A 111 7.40 -12.27 -0.10
N ASN A 112 6.69 -11.89 -1.16
CA ASN A 112 7.30 -11.57 -2.44
C ASN A 112 8.23 -10.36 -2.39
N LEU A 113 7.86 -9.30 -1.66
CA LEU A 113 8.72 -8.12 -1.51
C LEU A 113 9.99 -8.45 -0.72
N ILE A 114 9.85 -9.22 0.36
CA ILE A 114 11.01 -9.67 1.15
C ILE A 114 11.92 -10.59 0.31
N ALA A 115 11.32 -11.46 -0.51
CA ALA A 115 12.10 -12.31 -1.42
C ALA A 115 12.86 -11.49 -2.47
N PHE A 116 12.23 -10.46 -3.04
CA PHE A 116 12.88 -9.50 -3.95
C PHE A 116 14.06 -8.80 -3.26
N ILE A 117 13.85 -8.24 -2.06
CA ILE A 117 14.90 -7.55 -1.30
C ILE A 117 16.05 -8.51 -0.98
N LYS A 118 15.73 -9.75 -0.58
CA LYS A 118 16.73 -10.80 -0.31
C LYS A 118 17.55 -11.15 -1.54
N SER A 119 16.91 -11.30 -2.71
CA SER A 119 17.61 -11.61 -3.96
C SER A 119 18.52 -10.47 -4.40
N ARG A 120 18.15 -9.22 -4.08
CA ARG A 120 18.89 -8.02 -4.51
C ARG A 120 20.04 -7.67 -3.57
N TRP A 121 19.86 -7.80 -2.26
CA TRP A 121 20.80 -7.27 -1.25
C TRP A 121 21.12 -8.25 -0.11
N GLY A 122 20.66 -9.48 -0.19
CA GLY A 122 21.01 -10.53 0.76
C GLY A 122 20.17 -10.56 2.03
N LYS A 123 20.57 -11.46 2.93
CA LYS A 123 19.84 -11.73 4.18
C LYS A 123 19.93 -10.58 5.19
N ASP A 124 21.07 -9.90 5.24
CA ASP A 124 21.32 -8.83 6.22
C ASP A 124 20.41 -7.62 5.96
N ALA A 125 20.17 -7.29 4.69
CA ALA A 125 19.21 -6.26 4.31
C ALA A 125 17.79 -6.62 4.77
N VAL A 126 17.37 -7.87 4.57
CA VAL A 126 16.08 -8.36 5.06
C VAL A 126 16.00 -8.25 6.59
N GLN A 127 17.02 -8.70 7.30
CA GLN A 127 17.04 -8.66 8.77
C GLN A 127 16.91 -7.23 9.30
N LYS A 128 17.63 -6.27 8.71
CA LYS A 128 17.51 -4.85 9.06
C LYS A 128 16.07 -4.35 8.89
N ILE A 129 15.44 -4.66 7.77
CA ILE A 129 14.07 -4.22 7.47
C ILE A 129 13.07 -4.81 8.45
N ILE A 130 13.07 -6.13 8.65
CA ILE A 130 12.07 -6.80 9.51
C ILE A 130 12.27 -6.51 11.00
N SER A 131 13.48 -6.16 11.42
CA SER A 131 13.75 -5.74 12.81
C SER A 131 13.31 -4.29 13.08
N SER A 132 13.33 -3.42 12.06
CA SER A 132 12.98 -2.00 12.23
C SER A 132 11.52 -1.72 11.93
N TYR A 133 10.99 -2.29 10.84
CA TYR A 133 9.63 -1.99 10.37
C TYR A 133 8.65 -3.10 10.70
N GLN A 134 7.42 -2.70 10.99
CA GLN A 134 6.32 -3.61 11.28
C GLN A 134 5.76 -4.18 9.95
N ILE A 135 6.40 -5.23 9.44
CA ILE A 135 6.05 -5.88 8.17
C ILE A 135 5.43 -7.23 8.42
N GLY A 136 4.26 -7.46 7.88
CA GLY A 136 3.58 -8.75 7.92
C GLY A 136 3.56 -9.45 6.56
N THR A 137 3.33 -10.77 6.58
CA THR A 137 3.05 -11.58 5.39
C THR A 137 1.56 -11.91 5.36
N CYS A 138 0.89 -11.52 4.29
CA CYS A 138 -0.53 -11.75 4.12
C CYS A 138 -0.78 -13.15 3.55
N ARG A 139 -1.75 -13.87 4.14
CA ARG A 139 -2.20 -15.18 3.63
C ARG A 139 -3.34 -15.04 2.62
N PHE A 140 -4.01 -13.90 2.63
CA PHE A 140 -5.17 -13.59 1.80
C PHE A 140 -4.80 -13.52 0.30
N TRP A 141 -3.74 -12.79 -0.03
CA TRP A 141 -3.06 -12.89 -1.31
C TRP A 141 -1.70 -13.55 -1.09
N PRO A 142 -1.51 -14.78 -1.56
CA PRO A 142 -0.24 -15.48 -1.36
C PRO A 142 0.95 -14.63 -1.78
N GLY A 143 1.86 -14.40 -0.84
CA GLY A 143 3.06 -13.58 -1.07
C GLY A 143 2.89 -12.07 -0.86
N ALA A 144 1.68 -11.58 -0.54
CA ALA A 144 1.48 -10.15 -0.30
C ALA A 144 2.10 -9.70 1.03
N THR A 145 2.54 -8.45 1.02
CA THR A 145 3.12 -7.75 2.16
C THR A 145 2.04 -6.95 2.88
N ILE A 146 2.06 -6.96 4.22
CA ILE A 146 1.30 -6.04 5.04
C ILE A 146 2.26 -5.00 5.61
N PHE A 147 2.04 -3.74 5.30
CA PHE A 147 2.72 -2.61 5.91
C PHE A 147 1.87 -2.09 7.07
N TRP A 148 2.23 -2.47 8.29
CA TRP A 148 1.50 -2.08 9.47
C TRP A 148 1.79 -0.63 9.85
N GLN A 149 0.75 0.16 10.03
CA GLN A 149 0.83 1.49 10.61
C GLN A 149 0.73 1.37 12.14
N GLN A 150 1.87 1.43 12.81
CA GLN A 150 1.97 1.49 14.26
C GLN A 150 2.36 2.91 14.67
N ASP A 151 1.55 3.53 15.53
CA ASP A 151 1.80 4.88 16.01
C ASP A 151 2.91 4.93 17.10
N SER A 152 3.28 6.14 17.50
CA SER A 152 4.28 6.38 18.56
C SER A 152 3.92 5.78 19.92
N ASP A 153 2.62 5.52 20.18
CA ASP A 153 2.16 4.88 21.42
C ASP A 153 2.14 3.35 21.31
N GLY A 154 2.54 2.80 20.18
CA GLY A 154 2.60 1.36 19.92
C GLY A 154 1.28 0.73 19.46
N ARG A 155 0.24 1.53 19.17
CA ARG A 155 -1.06 1.06 18.73
C ARG A 155 -1.06 0.80 17.21
N PHE A 156 -1.56 -0.34 16.78
CA PHE A 156 -1.73 -0.65 15.36
C PHE A 156 -3.01 0.00 14.82
N ARG A 157 -2.84 1.03 14.00
CA ARG A 157 -3.95 1.81 13.43
C ARG A 157 -4.63 1.09 12.28
N THR A 158 -3.87 0.49 11.41
CA THR A 158 -4.29 -0.35 10.30
C THR A 158 -3.07 -0.97 9.64
N GLY A 159 -3.27 -1.72 8.54
CA GLY A 159 -2.20 -2.22 7.67
C GLY A 159 -2.59 -2.05 6.20
N LYS A 160 -1.63 -1.73 5.35
CA LYS A 160 -1.80 -1.68 3.90
C LYS A 160 -1.28 -2.98 3.31
N ILE A 161 -2.16 -3.73 2.66
CA ILE A 161 -1.83 -5.01 2.02
C ILE A 161 -1.51 -4.74 0.56
N MET A 162 -0.33 -5.17 0.10
CA MET A 162 0.09 -4.99 -1.28
C MET A 162 0.81 -6.23 -1.79
N LEU A 163 0.49 -6.63 -3.02
CA LEU A 163 1.20 -7.70 -3.70
C LEU A 163 2.24 -7.13 -4.66
N TYR A 164 3.45 -7.66 -4.56
CA TYR A 164 4.58 -7.32 -5.43
C TYR A 164 5.00 -8.52 -6.27
N ASN A 165 5.54 -8.25 -7.44
CA ASN A 165 6.24 -9.25 -8.21
C ASN A 165 7.56 -9.60 -7.52
N ARG A 166 7.81 -10.89 -7.35
CA ARG A 166 8.95 -11.43 -6.60
C ARG A 166 10.30 -11.19 -7.28
N GLU A 167 10.30 -11.02 -8.60
CA GLU A 167 11.51 -10.90 -9.41
C GLU A 167 11.98 -9.46 -9.55
N ASN A 168 11.03 -8.53 -9.78
CA ASN A 168 11.36 -7.13 -10.08
C ASN A 168 10.92 -6.11 -9.02
N GLY A 169 10.19 -6.54 -7.98
CA GLY A 169 9.72 -5.66 -6.92
C GLY A 169 8.65 -4.64 -7.32
N HIS A 170 8.10 -4.73 -8.55
CA HIS A 170 6.99 -3.87 -8.97
C HIS A 170 5.66 -4.34 -8.36
N ARG A 171 4.74 -3.40 -8.15
CA ARG A 171 3.38 -3.71 -7.72
C ARG A 171 2.65 -4.54 -8.78
N VAL A 172 1.95 -5.58 -8.36
CA VAL A 172 1.06 -6.34 -9.24
C VAL A 172 -0.17 -5.50 -9.51
N LYS A 173 -0.40 -5.15 -10.79
CA LYS A 173 -1.49 -4.29 -11.24
C LYS A 173 -2.51 -5.01 -12.11
N ASP A 174 -2.15 -6.17 -12.67
CA ASP A 174 -2.97 -6.89 -13.63
C ASP A 174 -3.51 -8.20 -13.01
N PRO A 175 -4.76 -8.58 -13.25
CA PRO A 175 -5.83 -7.84 -13.94
C PRO A 175 -6.39 -6.66 -13.14
N VAL A 176 -6.13 -6.60 -11.85
CA VAL A 176 -6.49 -5.50 -10.95
C VAL A 176 -5.37 -5.24 -9.95
N SER A 177 -5.25 -3.99 -9.53
CA SER A 177 -4.27 -3.60 -8.52
C SER A 177 -4.53 -4.34 -7.21
N LYS A 178 -3.57 -5.13 -6.76
CA LYS A 178 -3.62 -5.89 -5.50
C LYS A 178 -3.24 -4.99 -4.32
N ILE A 179 -4.13 -4.05 -4.01
CA ILE A 179 -4.00 -3.13 -2.86
C ILE A 179 -5.27 -3.21 -2.03
N MET A 180 -5.11 -3.47 -0.73
CA MET A 180 -6.21 -3.50 0.23
C MET A 180 -5.75 -2.97 1.59
N TRP A 181 -6.71 -2.61 2.43
CA TRP A 181 -6.45 -2.19 3.80
C TRP A 181 -7.02 -3.21 4.78
N VAL A 182 -6.28 -3.52 5.83
CA VAL A 182 -6.70 -4.47 6.88
C VAL A 182 -8.06 -4.10 7.46
N HIS A 183 -8.30 -2.82 7.75
CA HIS A 183 -9.60 -2.35 8.28
C HIS A 183 -10.79 -2.49 7.31
N LYS A 184 -10.54 -2.85 6.04
CA LYS A 184 -11.58 -3.14 5.03
C LYS A 184 -11.93 -4.62 4.95
N LEU A 185 -11.18 -5.49 5.62
CA LEU A 185 -11.51 -6.90 5.70
C LEU A 185 -12.83 -7.09 6.48
N SER A 186 -13.59 -8.10 6.13
CA SER A 186 -14.91 -8.40 6.71
C SER A 186 -14.89 -8.61 8.24
N LEU A 187 -13.73 -8.88 8.79
CA LEU A 187 -13.47 -9.00 10.22
C LEU A 187 -13.70 -7.68 10.99
N PHE A 188 -13.46 -6.52 10.34
CA PHE A 188 -13.49 -5.20 10.97
C PHE A 188 -14.76 -4.44 10.58
N ARG A 189 -15.89 -4.79 11.20
CA ARG A 189 -17.15 -4.03 11.05
C ARG A 189 -17.06 -2.75 11.90
N ASP A 190 -17.61 -1.65 11.37
CA ASP A 190 -17.72 -0.36 12.06
C ASP A 190 -16.37 0.19 12.55
N PHE A 191 -15.27 -0.06 11.78
CA PHE A 191 -13.94 0.39 12.11
C PHE A 191 -13.82 1.91 11.90
N ASN A 192 -13.66 2.67 12.99
CA ASN A 192 -13.39 4.10 12.94
C ASN A 192 -11.90 4.33 12.68
N LEU A 193 -11.55 4.59 11.43
CA LEU A 193 -10.17 4.68 10.95
C LEU A 193 -9.53 6.01 11.33
N LYS A 194 -8.37 5.94 12.00
CA LYS A 194 -7.43 7.05 12.17
C LYS A 194 -6.03 6.56 11.79
N GLN A 195 -5.57 6.88 10.59
CA GLN A 195 -4.26 6.46 10.11
C GLN A 195 -3.12 7.23 10.78
N CYS A 196 -1.93 6.61 10.82
CA CYS A 196 -0.67 7.26 11.15
C CYS A 196 0.34 7.04 9.99
N LEU A 197 1.54 7.59 10.10
CA LEU A 197 2.60 7.33 9.12
C LEU A 197 3.09 5.88 9.24
N PHE A 198 3.43 5.27 8.12
CA PHE A 198 4.19 4.02 8.17
C PHE A 198 5.58 4.31 8.73
N GLY A 199 6.03 3.54 9.70
CA GLY A 199 7.29 3.77 10.41
C GLY A 199 7.19 4.74 11.59
N GLU A 200 6.01 5.31 11.93
CA GLU A 200 5.85 6.29 13.00
C GLU A 200 6.39 5.80 14.36
N HIS A 201 6.30 4.52 14.66
CA HIS A 201 6.85 3.92 15.89
C HIS A 201 8.37 4.13 16.04
N LEU A 202 9.09 4.45 14.95
CA LEU A 202 10.54 4.75 14.96
C LEU A 202 10.88 6.18 15.38
N VAL A 203 9.91 7.10 15.40
CA VAL A 203 10.13 8.55 15.65
C VAL A 203 10.64 8.83 17.08
N LYS A 204 10.63 7.85 17.98
CA LYS A 204 11.12 7.99 19.36
C LYS A 204 12.61 8.35 19.44
N ASP A 205 13.40 7.89 18.49
CA ASP A 205 14.80 8.28 18.36
C ASP A 205 14.88 9.71 17.85
N LYS A 206 15.44 10.62 18.68
CA LYS A 206 15.52 12.05 18.40
C LYS A 206 16.81 12.48 17.71
N ASP A 207 17.78 11.60 17.59
CA ASP A 207 19.11 11.92 17.09
C ASP A 207 19.16 12.01 15.55
N TYR A 208 18.18 11.40 14.88
CA TYR A 208 18.13 11.33 13.43
C TYR A 208 17.06 12.25 12.84
N PRO A 209 17.33 12.91 11.69
CA PRO A 209 16.30 13.61 10.93
C PRO A 209 15.27 12.61 10.41
N ILE A 210 14.07 13.13 10.12
CA ILE A 210 12.97 12.36 9.56
C ILE A 210 12.94 12.57 8.05
N ALA A 211 13.04 11.48 7.28
CA ALA A 211 12.83 11.48 5.85
C ALA A 211 11.45 10.91 5.50
N ILE A 212 10.68 11.60 4.68
CA ILE A 212 9.31 11.20 4.31
C ILE A 212 9.23 10.96 2.82
N VAL A 213 8.65 9.80 2.44
CA VAL A 213 8.33 9.40 1.07
C VAL A 213 6.85 9.07 0.92
N GLU A 214 6.39 8.84 -0.31
CA GLU A 214 5.01 8.43 -0.56
C GLU A 214 4.75 6.96 -0.23
N SER A 215 5.65 6.08 -0.66
CA SER A 215 5.46 4.64 -0.66
C SER A 215 6.17 3.96 0.50
N GLU A 216 5.49 2.99 1.12
CA GLU A 216 6.05 2.15 2.19
C GLU A 216 7.25 1.33 1.69
N LYS A 217 7.20 0.84 0.43
CA LYS A 217 8.34 0.15 -0.20
C LYS A 217 9.55 1.06 -0.28
N THR A 218 9.34 2.30 -0.68
CA THR A 218 10.41 3.30 -0.80
C THR A 218 11.04 3.61 0.55
N ALA A 219 10.24 3.78 1.60
CA ALA A 219 10.75 4.02 2.96
C ALA A 219 11.67 2.88 3.43
N ILE A 220 11.25 1.62 3.29
CA ILE A 220 12.08 0.48 3.74
C ILE A 220 13.34 0.29 2.90
N ILE A 221 13.30 0.59 1.60
CA ILE A 221 14.48 0.51 0.74
C ILE A 221 15.44 1.64 1.08
N ALA A 222 14.97 2.88 1.17
CA ALA A 222 15.80 4.03 1.47
C ALA A 222 16.49 3.90 2.84
N SER A 223 15.84 3.29 3.84
CA SER A 223 16.46 3.05 5.15
C SER A 223 17.70 2.14 5.12
N LEU A 224 17.87 1.33 4.07
CA LEU A 224 19.05 0.51 3.88
C LEU A 224 20.26 1.34 3.42
N PHE A 225 19.99 2.42 2.69
CA PHE A 225 21.03 3.25 2.05
C PHE A 225 21.35 4.52 2.85
N PHE A 226 20.40 5.01 3.65
CA PHE A 226 20.53 6.22 4.46
C PHE A 226 20.33 5.89 5.94
N PRO A 227 21.33 5.29 6.59
CA PRO A 227 21.22 4.89 8.00
C PRO A 227 21.22 6.07 8.97
N ASP A 228 21.48 7.28 8.49
CA ASP A 228 21.51 8.54 9.24
C ASP A 228 20.16 9.28 9.27
N ALA A 229 19.07 8.62 8.86
CA ALA A 229 17.72 9.16 8.89
C ALA A 229 16.67 8.09 9.24
N ILE A 230 15.55 8.53 9.82
CA ILE A 230 14.35 7.70 10.03
C ILE A 230 13.43 7.89 8.82
N TRP A 231 13.18 6.82 8.09
CA TRP A 231 12.35 6.85 6.89
C TRP A 231 10.90 6.48 7.19
N LEU A 232 10.00 7.38 6.84
CA LEU A 232 8.55 7.23 7.01
C LEU A 232 7.84 7.30 5.67
N ALA A 233 6.62 6.72 5.59
CA ALA A 233 5.79 6.87 4.40
C ALA A 233 4.41 7.40 4.72
N THR A 234 3.91 8.29 3.84
CA THR A 234 2.54 8.81 3.91
C THR A 234 1.50 7.81 3.45
N GLY A 235 1.88 6.86 2.60
CA GLY A 235 1.00 5.89 1.95
C GLY A 235 0.30 6.43 0.70
N GLY A 236 0.75 7.58 0.16
CA GLY A 236 0.29 8.17 -1.10
C GLY A 236 0.37 9.69 -1.15
N LEU A 237 0.38 10.23 -2.35
CA LEU A 237 0.58 11.65 -2.70
C LEU A 237 -0.25 12.66 -1.88
N ASN A 238 -1.51 12.32 -1.59
CA ASN A 238 -2.45 13.21 -0.90
C ASN A 238 -2.46 13.03 0.62
N ASN A 239 -1.57 12.20 1.16
CA ASN A 239 -1.60 11.77 2.55
C ASN A 239 -0.59 12.51 3.45
N LEU A 240 0.09 13.52 2.94
CA LEU A 240 0.86 14.46 3.76
C LEU A 240 -0.14 15.43 4.43
N GLN A 241 -0.65 15.07 5.60
CA GLN A 241 -1.74 15.77 6.28
C GLN A 241 -1.32 16.19 7.69
N SER A 242 -1.80 17.33 8.16
CA SER A 242 -1.45 17.91 9.46
C SER A 242 -1.66 16.95 10.63
N GLU A 243 -2.80 16.27 10.68
CA GLU A 243 -3.10 15.32 11.76
C GLU A 243 -2.15 14.12 11.76
N LYS A 244 -1.85 13.59 10.56
CA LYS A 244 -1.00 12.41 10.39
C LYS A 244 0.47 12.68 10.71
N THR A 245 0.91 13.91 10.52
CA THR A 245 2.31 14.35 10.72
C THR A 245 2.54 15.06 12.05
N ARG A 246 1.54 15.15 12.92
CA ARG A 246 1.64 15.86 14.21
C ARG A 246 2.75 15.28 15.10
N CYS A 247 3.02 13.98 15.03
CA CYS A 247 4.12 13.31 15.76
C CYS A 247 5.52 13.84 15.39
N LEU A 248 5.63 14.62 14.29
CA LEU A 248 6.88 15.19 13.79
C LEU A 248 7.12 16.62 14.28
N SER A 249 6.26 17.15 15.13
CA SER A 249 6.43 18.50 15.66
C SER A 249 7.77 18.65 16.38
N GLY A 250 8.53 19.70 16.00
CA GLY A 250 9.87 19.98 16.56
C GLY A 250 10.99 19.09 16.01
N ARG A 251 10.73 18.28 14.97
CA ARG A 251 11.74 17.43 14.32
C ARG A 251 12.29 18.11 13.05
N GLU A 252 13.54 17.82 12.72
CA GLU A 252 14.05 18.10 11.36
C GLU A 252 13.39 17.12 10.40
N VAL A 253 12.67 17.65 9.40
CA VAL A 253 11.94 16.86 8.40
C VAL A 253 12.46 17.16 7.00
N ILE A 254 12.70 16.10 6.24
CA ILE A 254 13.11 16.14 4.83
C ILE A 254 12.07 15.36 4.02
N LEU A 255 11.51 16.00 3.02
CA LEU A 255 10.53 15.41 2.12
C LEU A 255 11.21 14.95 0.84
N PHE A 256 10.94 13.71 0.43
CA PHE A 256 11.41 13.10 -0.81
C PHE A 256 10.19 12.76 -1.69
N PRO A 257 9.64 13.74 -2.42
CA PRO A 257 8.51 13.50 -3.31
C PRO A 257 8.90 12.59 -4.49
N ASP A 258 7.92 11.88 -5.03
CA ASP A 258 8.05 11.22 -6.33
C ASP A 258 8.22 12.31 -7.41
N LEU A 259 8.90 11.98 -8.52
CA LEU A 259 9.11 12.93 -9.62
C LEU A 259 7.79 13.51 -10.13
N GLY A 260 7.72 14.84 -10.19
CA GLY A 260 6.52 15.61 -10.55
C GLY A 260 5.57 15.90 -9.40
N ALA A 261 5.88 15.47 -8.18
CA ALA A 261 5.09 15.73 -6.99
C ALA A 261 5.65 16.87 -6.12
N GLU A 262 6.82 17.43 -6.46
CA GLU A 262 7.58 18.36 -5.65
C GLU A 262 6.76 19.61 -5.28
N THR A 263 6.22 20.31 -6.28
CA THR A 263 5.41 21.52 -6.07
C THR A 263 4.24 21.25 -5.12
N LYS A 264 3.58 20.12 -5.30
CA LYS A 264 2.45 19.75 -4.47
C LYS A 264 2.85 19.52 -3.01
N TRP A 265 3.96 18.82 -2.79
CA TRP A 265 4.44 18.55 -1.44
C TRP A 265 4.98 19.81 -0.75
N ILE A 266 5.61 20.72 -1.49
CA ILE A 266 5.98 22.06 -0.99
C ILE A 266 4.73 22.78 -0.48
N MET A 267 3.69 22.92 -1.32
CA MET A 267 2.45 23.60 -0.95
C MET A 267 1.75 22.94 0.25
N GLN A 268 1.75 21.61 0.32
CA GLN A 268 1.18 20.88 1.45
C GLN A 268 1.97 21.13 2.74
N ALA A 269 3.31 21.07 2.70
CA ALA A 269 4.17 21.32 3.86
C ALA A 269 4.01 22.74 4.38
N ASP A 270 3.98 23.72 3.50
CA ASP A 270 3.78 25.13 3.86
C ASP A 270 2.43 25.39 4.56
N SER A 271 1.40 24.62 4.20
CA SER A 271 0.08 24.69 4.82
C SER A 271 0.00 24.03 6.20
N ILE A 272 1.02 23.22 6.57
CA ILE A 272 1.06 22.47 7.83
C ILE A 272 2.04 23.16 8.81
N PRO A 273 1.56 23.77 9.91
CA PRO A 273 2.41 24.61 10.77
C PRO A 273 3.69 23.95 11.27
N HIS A 274 3.63 22.66 11.64
CA HIS A 274 4.79 21.93 12.16
C HIS A 274 5.69 21.33 11.07
N LEU A 275 5.34 21.48 9.78
CA LEU A 275 6.17 21.11 8.63
C LEU A 275 6.66 22.33 7.83
N LYS A 276 6.33 23.56 8.24
CA LYS A 276 6.69 24.79 7.53
C LYS A 276 8.20 24.94 7.28
N ASN A 277 9.03 24.35 8.14
CA ASN A 277 10.50 24.34 7.99
C ASN A 277 11.03 23.02 7.40
N ALA A 278 10.14 22.15 6.89
CA ALA A 278 10.59 20.93 6.25
C ALA A 278 11.35 21.26 4.96
N LYS A 279 12.48 20.58 4.77
CA LYS A 279 13.24 20.68 3.53
C LYS A 279 12.64 19.74 2.49
N VAL A 280 12.59 20.15 1.24
CA VAL A 280 12.14 19.30 0.13
C VAL A 280 13.34 18.97 -0.74
N SER A 281 13.63 17.70 -0.91
CA SER A 281 14.70 17.23 -1.78
C SER A 281 14.36 17.51 -3.24
N THR A 282 15.26 18.19 -3.95
CA THR A 282 15.22 18.36 -5.41
C THR A 282 16.20 17.43 -6.12
N TRP A 283 16.98 16.70 -5.35
CA TRP A 283 18.08 15.87 -5.86
C TRP A 283 17.63 14.93 -6.97
N LEU A 284 16.50 14.22 -6.76
CA LEU A 284 16.00 13.27 -7.75
C LEU A 284 15.60 13.97 -9.06
N MET A 285 14.98 15.14 -8.97
CA MET A 285 14.60 15.96 -10.13
C MET A 285 15.84 16.41 -10.95
N GLU A 286 16.92 16.75 -10.27
CA GLU A 286 18.19 17.21 -10.90
C GLU A 286 18.98 16.07 -11.54
N HIS A 287 18.87 14.84 -11.00
CA HIS A 287 19.64 13.68 -11.41
C HIS A 287 18.85 12.67 -12.25
N SER A 288 17.63 13.02 -12.69
CA SER A 288 16.74 12.14 -13.45
C SER A 288 16.68 12.52 -14.92
N THR A 289 16.56 11.51 -15.77
CA THR A 289 16.29 11.69 -17.20
C THR A 289 14.84 12.11 -17.42
N GLN A 290 14.51 12.61 -18.63
CA GLN A 290 13.13 12.92 -18.99
C GLN A 290 12.23 11.70 -18.89
N LYS A 291 12.72 10.53 -19.28
CA LYS A 291 12.01 9.26 -19.14
C LYS A 291 11.67 8.94 -17.68
N ASP A 292 12.61 9.10 -16.75
CA ASP A 292 12.36 8.87 -15.33
C ASP A 292 11.24 9.80 -14.80
N LYS A 293 11.20 11.06 -15.30
CA LYS A 293 10.15 12.04 -14.96
C LYS A 293 8.80 11.63 -15.51
N ASP A 294 8.75 11.17 -16.75
CA ASP A 294 7.52 10.70 -17.40
C ASP A 294 6.98 9.42 -16.73
N ASP A 295 7.87 8.57 -16.24
CA ASP A 295 7.53 7.34 -15.51
C ASP A 295 7.17 7.60 -14.03
N GLY A 296 7.43 8.82 -13.51
CA GLY A 296 7.13 9.23 -12.12
C GLY A 296 7.92 8.42 -11.09
N LEU A 297 9.22 8.24 -11.31
CA LEU A 297 10.08 7.46 -10.41
C LEU A 297 10.22 8.12 -9.04
N ASP A 298 10.42 7.28 -8.04
CA ASP A 298 10.77 7.70 -6.68
C ASP A 298 12.24 7.38 -6.33
N ILE A 299 12.71 7.86 -5.18
CA ILE A 299 14.08 7.62 -4.71
C ILE A 299 14.37 6.12 -4.54
N GLY A 300 13.37 5.30 -4.17
CA GLY A 300 13.53 3.85 -4.05
C GLY A 300 13.77 3.19 -5.40
N ASP A 301 13.11 3.65 -6.46
CA ASP A 301 13.32 3.15 -7.82
C ASP A 301 14.75 3.48 -8.33
N TRP A 302 15.28 4.65 -7.96
CA TRP A 302 16.68 4.99 -8.23
C TRP A 302 17.65 4.07 -7.45
N LEU A 303 17.40 3.87 -6.15
CA LEU A 303 18.23 3.02 -5.28
C LEU A 303 18.25 1.55 -5.74
N ILE A 304 17.14 1.04 -6.25
CA ILE A 304 17.06 -0.32 -6.79
C ILE A 304 18.01 -0.53 -7.99
N LYS A 305 18.31 0.51 -8.76
CA LYS A 305 19.26 0.42 -9.88
C LYS A 305 20.73 0.22 -9.41
N LEU A 306 21.04 0.55 -8.17
CA LEU A 306 22.39 0.40 -7.61
C LEU A 306 22.74 -1.09 -7.42
N PRO A 307 23.97 -1.52 -7.76
CA PRO A 307 24.36 -2.93 -7.70
C PRO A 307 24.47 -3.48 -6.27
N ALA A 308 24.77 -2.60 -5.30
CA ALA A 308 24.94 -2.96 -3.89
C ALA A 308 24.49 -1.82 -2.98
N ILE A 309 24.19 -2.15 -1.72
CA ILE A 309 23.91 -1.14 -0.69
C ILE A 309 25.19 -0.33 -0.45
N ARG A 310 25.02 0.99 -0.46
CA ARG A 310 26.02 1.99 -0.09
C ARG A 310 25.42 2.89 0.96
N SER A 311 26.20 3.28 1.96
CA SER A 311 25.74 4.27 2.94
C SER A 311 25.91 5.67 2.37
N PHE A 312 24.80 6.37 2.24
CA PHE A 312 24.73 7.79 1.90
C PHE A 312 24.37 8.61 3.13
N ARG A 313 24.64 9.90 3.09
CA ARG A 313 24.11 10.87 4.06
C ARG A 313 22.84 11.49 3.49
N VAL A 314 21.75 11.48 4.23
CA VAL A 314 20.47 12.01 3.78
C VAL A 314 20.53 13.48 3.36
N ARG A 315 21.42 14.26 4.01
CA ARG A 315 21.61 15.69 3.70
C ARG A 315 22.34 15.97 2.39
N ASP A 316 23.05 14.98 1.85
CA ASP A 316 23.71 15.13 0.54
C ASP A 316 22.69 15.02 -0.62
N PHE A 317 21.44 14.71 -0.29
CA PHE A 317 20.33 14.58 -1.23
C PHE A 317 19.30 15.72 -1.08
N LEU A 318 19.72 16.86 -0.55
CA LEU A 318 18.89 18.06 -0.44
C LEU A 318 19.05 19.00 -1.62
#